data_034f3b6a7f48371bca951d43d6d1d6fb
#
_entry.id   034f3b6a7f48371bca951d43d6d1d6fb
#
_cell.length_a   1.000
_cell.length_b   1.000
_cell.length_c   1.000
_cell.angle_alpha   90.00
_cell.angle_beta   90.00
_cell.angle_gamma   90.00
#
_symmetry.space_group_name_H-M   'P 1'
#
loop_
_entity.id
_entity.type
_entity.pdbx_description
1 polymer ?
#
loop_
_entity_poly.entity_id
_entity_poly.type
_entity_poly.pdbx_seq_one_letter_code
_entity_poly.pdbx_strand_id
1 'polypeptide(L)'
;MSEQGSTAPAALDRRVVALFSAIAYGELAAYFRMSADAAAAPSINHSASLARLATIEFNHYYDIANFLDRHGVDVELHLSQFAKTFESFHDRTKPSNWNESLMKAYVGDSIAIDFFRSLAEHLEGEAKDLVLRVSDSDEHHEFLVTTLSEIISKDVREAGRLALWARRLVGEAFAQAQAIAAEHQELFDILSEIDLSKTFKLLTERHTHRMQTLGLAP
;
A
#
# COMPACT_ATOMS: atom_id res chain seq x y z
N MET A 1 30.87 24.63 29.55
CA MET A 1 30.70 23.37 28.78
C MET A 1 29.38 22.78 29.23
N SER A 2 28.34 23.04 28.49
CA SER A 2 27.00 22.49 28.79
C SER A 2 26.86 21.19 28.01
N GLU A 3 26.83 20.07 28.72
CA GLU A 3 26.48 18.78 28.16
C GLU A 3 25.00 18.84 27.72
N GLN A 4 24.80 18.90 26.43
CA GLN A 4 23.48 18.59 25.83
C GLN A 4 23.27 17.08 25.99
N GLY A 5 22.54 16.71 27.04
CA GLY A 5 22.05 15.36 27.21
C GLY A 5 21.17 14.98 26.02
N SER A 6 21.69 14.17 25.12
CA SER A 6 20.90 13.45 24.12
C SER A 6 20.02 12.47 24.86
N THR A 7 18.79 12.87 25.17
CA THR A 7 17.78 11.92 25.63
C THR A 7 17.48 10.98 24.46
N ALA A 8 17.79 9.70 24.61
CA ALA A 8 17.35 8.68 23.67
C ALA A 8 15.82 8.80 23.47
N PRO A 9 15.32 8.67 22.25
CA PRO A 9 13.88 8.73 22.01
C PRO A 9 13.18 7.66 22.85
N ALA A 10 11.97 7.98 23.33
CA ALA A 10 11.16 7.01 24.07
C ALA A 10 10.89 5.78 23.20
N ALA A 11 10.92 4.59 23.81
CA ALA A 11 10.63 3.36 23.10
C ALA A 11 9.21 3.43 22.49
N LEU A 12 9.07 3.02 21.22
CA LEU A 12 7.77 2.97 20.54
C LEU A 12 6.86 1.92 21.18
N ASP A 13 5.55 2.18 21.15
CA ASP A 13 4.54 1.16 21.42
C ASP A 13 4.71 -0.02 20.44
N ARG A 14 4.66 -1.25 20.94
CA ARG A 14 4.79 -2.46 20.11
C ARG A 14 3.78 -2.51 18.97
N ARG A 15 2.59 -1.98 19.18
CA ARG A 15 1.54 -1.87 18.16
C ARG A 15 1.97 -0.95 17.01
N VAL A 16 2.58 0.19 17.34
CA VAL A 16 3.15 1.12 16.35
C VAL A 16 4.29 0.45 15.59
N VAL A 17 5.18 -0.28 16.27
CA VAL A 17 6.27 -1.04 15.63
C VAL A 17 5.70 -2.06 14.65
N ALA A 18 4.71 -2.87 15.04
CA ALA A 18 4.10 -3.87 14.16
C ALA A 18 3.42 -3.23 12.95
N LEU A 19 2.66 -2.14 13.15
CA LEU A 19 2.00 -1.39 12.08
C LEU A 19 3.01 -0.86 11.06
N PHE A 20 4.02 -0.14 11.53
CA PHE A 20 5.03 0.44 10.63
C PHE A 20 5.87 -0.63 9.93
N SER A 21 6.12 -1.76 10.59
CA SER A 21 6.81 -2.89 9.96
C SER A 21 5.97 -3.51 8.83
N ALA A 22 4.66 -3.65 9.03
CA ALA A 22 3.75 -4.13 7.98
C ALA A 22 3.68 -3.15 6.80
N ILE A 23 3.54 -1.84 7.07
CA ILE A 23 3.52 -0.81 6.04
C ILE A 23 4.85 -0.80 5.27
N ALA A 24 5.99 -0.73 5.97
CA ALA A 24 7.31 -0.69 5.33
C ALA A 24 7.57 -1.92 4.46
N TYR A 25 7.19 -3.12 4.91
CA TYR A 25 7.31 -4.31 4.08
C TYR A 25 6.41 -4.24 2.84
N GLY A 26 5.18 -3.73 2.98
CA GLY A 26 4.25 -3.51 1.89
C GLY A 26 4.81 -2.57 0.82
N GLU A 27 5.36 -1.43 1.23
CA GLU A 27 5.99 -0.44 0.35
C GLU A 27 7.21 -1.03 -0.39
N LEU A 28 8.07 -1.75 0.33
CA LEU A 28 9.23 -2.43 -0.28
C LEU A 28 8.79 -3.49 -1.30
N ALA A 29 7.75 -4.27 -1.00
CA ALA A 29 7.18 -5.26 -1.91
C ALA A 29 6.55 -4.59 -3.14
N ALA A 30 5.85 -3.45 -2.97
CA ALA A 30 5.29 -2.65 -4.05
C ALA A 30 6.40 -2.12 -4.97
N TYR A 31 7.48 -1.57 -4.40
CA TYR A 31 8.66 -1.16 -5.16
C TYR A 31 9.20 -2.26 -6.07
N PHE A 32 9.44 -3.46 -5.54
CA PHE A 32 9.97 -4.57 -6.36
C PHE A 32 9.01 -4.97 -7.48
N ARG A 33 7.70 -5.00 -7.22
CA ARG A 33 6.70 -5.37 -8.23
C ARG A 33 6.57 -4.31 -9.31
N MET A 34 6.43 -3.04 -8.95
CA MET A 34 6.35 -1.94 -9.92
C MET A 34 7.64 -1.82 -10.74
N SER A 35 8.81 -2.08 -10.15
CA SER A 35 10.09 -2.09 -10.88
C SER A 35 10.15 -3.21 -11.93
N ALA A 36 9.67 -4.41 -11.59
CA ALA A 36 9.57 -5.52 -12.53
C ALA A 36 8.55 -5.22 -13.65
N ASP A 37 7.40 -4.66 -13.32
CA ASP A 37 6.37 -4.26 -14.28
C ASP A 37 6.86 -3.11 -15.18
N ALA A 38 7.63 -2.15 -14.65
CA ALA A 38 8.26 -1.09 -15.41
C ALA A 38 9.22 -1.65 -16.47
N ALA A 39 9.99 -2.68 -16.14
CA ALA A 39 10.89 -3.34 -17.09
C ALA A 39 10.14 -4.05 -18.23
N ALA A 40 8.89 -4.48 -17.99
CA ALA A 40 8.02 -5.13 -18.98
C ALA A 40 7.05 -4.17 -19.71
N ALA A 41 7.14 -2.86 -19.45
CA ALA A 41 6.25 -1.86 -20.03
C ALA A 41 6.34 -1.81 -21.57
N PRO A 42 5.21 -1.52 -22.27
CA PRO A 42 5.16 -1.54 -23.74
C PRO A 42 5.91 -0.37 -24.41
N SER A 43 6.31 0.65 -23.66
CA SER A 43 7.07 1.79 -24.17
C SER A 43 8.01 2.35 -23.12
N ILE A 44 9.07 3.06 -23.56
CA ILE A 44 10.03 3.73 -22.67
C ILE A 44 9.32 4.75 -21.76
N ASN A 45 8.31 5.47 -22.28
CA ASN A 45 7.56 6.44 -21.46
C ASN A 45 6.79 5.76 -20.33
N HIS A 46 6.09 4.67 -20.62
CA HIS A 46 5.40 3.89 -19.59
C HIS A 46 6.38 3.27 -18.58
N SER A 47 7.51 2.74 -19.08
CA SER A 47 8.58 2.22 -18.23
C SER A 47 9.10 3.28 -17.27
N ALA A 48 9.45 4.46 -17.78
CA ALA A 48 9.96 5.57 -16.96
C ALA A 48 8.93 6.07 -15.93
N SER A 49 7.66 6.18 -16.34
CA SER A 49 6.59 6.60 -15.43
C SER A 49 6.40 5.60 -14.29
N LEU A 50 6.30 4.30 -14.59
CA LEU A 50 6.11 3.29 -13.56
C LEU A 50 7.36 3.11 -12.67
N ALA A 51 8.57 3.25 -13.23
CA ALA A 51 9.81 3.24 -12.46
C ALA A 51 9.89 4.43 -11.46
N ARG A 52 9.37 5.61 -11.87
CA ARG A 52 9.25 6.75 -10.96
C ARG A 52 8.28 6.47 -9.81
N LEU A 53 7.12 5.87 -10.08
CA LEU A 53 6.19 5.45 -9.04
C LEU A 53 6.84 4.43 -8.10
N ALA A 54 7.52 3.42 -8.64
CA ALA A 54 8.28 2.48 -7.81
C ALA A 54 9.28 3.18 -6.89
N THR A 55 9.95 4.24 -7.37
CA THR A 55 10.88 5.02 -6.54
C THR A 55 10.17 5.71 -5.37
N ILE A 56 8.93 6.15 -5.55
CA ILE A 56 8.15 6.74 -4.46
C ILE A 56 7.85 5.69 -3.37
N GLU A 57 7.45 4.47 -3.75
CA GLU A 57 7.25 3.37 -2.80
C GLU A 57 8.53 3.04 -2.02
N PHE A 58 9.69 3.05 -2.69
CA PHE A 58 10.96 2.87 -2.01
C PHE A 58 11.26 4.00 -1.02
N ASN A 59 10.94 5.24 -1.35
CA ASN A 59 11.12 6.37 -0.44
C ASN A 59 10.20 6.26 0.79
N HIS A 60 8.95 5.81 0.61
CA HIS A 60 8.04 5.52 1.73
C HIS A 60 8.61 4.45 2.66
N TYR A 61 9.07 3.31 2.09
CA TYR A 61 9.79 2.29 2.84
C TYR A 61 10.97 2.89 3.62
N TYR A 62 11.81 3.68 2.95
CA TYR A 62 13.01 4.25 3.54
C TYR A 62 12.70 5.21 4.70
N ASP A 63 11.69 6.04 4.57
CA ASP A 63 11.25 6.96 5.61
C ASP A 63 10.77 6.20 6.86
N ILE A 64 9.97 5.12 6.64
CA ILE A 64 9.46 4.30 7.74
C ILE A 64 10.59 3.49 8.39
N ALA A 65 11.47 2.88 7.60
CA ALA A 65 12.62 2.13 8.12
C ALA A 65 13.53 3.01 8.97
N ASN A 66 13.82 4.24 8.52
CA ASN A 66 14.59 5.22 9.29
C ASN A 66 13.87 5.66 10.58
N PHE A 67 12.54 5.79 10.54
CA PHE A 67 11.77 6.10 11.74
C PHE A 67 11.91 4.98 12.78
N LEU A 68 11.76 3.72 12.37
CA LEU A 68 11.91 2.57 13.25
C LEU A 68 13.34 2.46 13.82
N ASP A 69 14.36 2.59 12.96
CA ASP A 69 15.77 2.50 13.34
C ASP A 69 16.16 3.57 14.39
N ARG A 70 15.73 4.83 14.19
CA ARG A 70 15.97 5.93 15.16
C ARG A 70 15.37 5.67 16.55
N HIS A 71 14.33 4.83 16.62
CA HIS A 71 13.71 4.41 17.87
C HIS A 71 14.25 3.07 18.41
N GLY A 72 15.37 2.59 17.83
CA GLY A 72 16.08 1.38 18.29
C GLY A 72 15.38 0.07 17.93
N VAL A 73 14.50 0.09 16.91
CA VAL A 73 13.82 -1.12 16.42
C VAL A 73 14.72 -1.83 15.40
N ASP A 74 14.91 -3.13 15.55
CA ASP A 74 15.58 -3.98 14.55
C ASP A 74 14.67 -4.13 13.32
N VAL A 75 14.93 -3.32 12.29
CA VAL A 75 14.11 -3.25 11.07
C VAL A 75 14.07 -4.59 10.34
N GLU A 76 15.22 -5.25 10.17
CA GLU A 76 15.29 -6.57 9.49
C GLU A 76 14.42 -7.60 10.18
N LEU A 77 14.58 -7.72 11.51
CA LEU A 77 13.84 -8.68 12.32
C LEU A 77 12.33 -8.46 12.25
N HIS A 78 11.88 -7.19 12.34
CA HIS A 78 10.45 -6.89 12.42
C HIS A 78 9.77 -6.96 11.03
N LEU A 79 10.41 -6.47 9.98
CA LEU A 79 9.85 -6.52 8.64
C LEU A 79 9.77 -7.94 8.10
N SER A 80 10.78 -8.78 8.34
CA SER A 80 10.83 -10.17 7.85
C SER A 80 9.64 -11.02 8.30
N GLN A 81 8.99 -10.67 9.41
CA GLN A 81 7.80 -11.35 9.91
C GLN A 81 6.60 -11.26 8.94
N PHE A 82 6.56 -10.24 8.10
CA PHE A 82 5.48 -9.99 7.13
C PHE A 82 5.74 -10.60 5.76
N ALA A 83 6.97 -11.07 5.48
CA ALA A 83 7.40 -11.53 4.17
C ALA A 83 6.46 -12.59 3.58
N LYS A 84 6.21 -13.67 4.32
CA LYS A 84 5.41 -14.80 3.87
C LYS A 84 3.97 -14.38 3.51
N THR A 85 3.36 -13.51 4.31
CA THR A 85 1.98 -13.09 4.12
C THR A 85 1.85 -12.19 2.90
N PHE A 86 2.78 -11.26 2.67
CA PHE A 86 2.81 -10.43 1.46
C PHE A 86 3.17 -11.24 0.19
N GLU A 87 4.12 -12.17 0.26
CA GLU A 87 4.43 -13.07 -0.85
C GLU A 87 3.21 -13.89 -1.27
N SER A 88 2.49 -14.47 -0.31
CA SER A 88 1.26 -15.22 -0.55
C SER A 88 0.19 -14.37 -1.25
N PHE A 89 0.02 -13.10 -0.86
CA PHE A 89 -0.87 -12.17 -1.55
C PHE A 89 -0.43 -11.93 -3.00
N HIS A 90 0.87 -11.68 -3.21
CA HIS A 90 1.40 -11.45 -4.56
C HIS A 90 1.24 -12.65 -5.48
N ASP A 91 1.41 -13.86 -4.97
CA ASP A 91 1.20 -15.10 -5.74
C ASP A 91 -0.26 -15.26 -6.16
N ARG A 92 -1.21 -14.98 -5.27
CA ARG A 92 -2.64 -15.03 -5.58
C ARG A 92 -3.10 -13.91 -6.52
N THR A 93 -2.37 -12.81 -6.55
CA THR A 93 -2.69 -11.62 -7.36
C THR A 93 -1.64 -11.35 -8.44
N LYS A 94 -1.02 -12.40 -8.98
CA LYS A 94 -0.06 -12.25 -10.06
C LYS A 94 -0.76 -11.77 -11.33
N PRO A 95 -0.41 -10.61 -11.90
CA PRO A 95 -1.00 -10.12 -13.14
C PRO A 95 -0.54 -10.97 -14.33
N SER A 96 -1.42 -11.14 -15.32
CA SER A 96 -1.14 -11.91 -16.53
C SER A 96 -0.55 -11.04 -17.66
N ASN A 97 -0.69 -9.73 -17.57
CA ASN A 97 -0.22 -8.77 -18.56
C ASN A 97 -0.07 -7.37 -17.96
N TRP A 98 0.47 -6.43 -18.79
CA TRP A 98 0.67 -5.04 -18.42
C TRP A 98 -0.59 -4.33 -17.89
N ASN A 99 -1.75 -4.54 -18.52
CA ASN A 99 -2.98 -3.86 -18.11
C ASN A 99 -3.44 -4.33 -16.72
N GLU A 100 -3.30 -5.61 -16.43
CA GLU A 100 -3.58 -6.17 -15.11
C GLU A 100 -2.57 -5.68 -14.05
N SER A 101 -1.29 -5.47 -14.43
CA SER A 101 -0.29 -4.86 -13.54
C SER A 101 -0.68 -3.44 -13.16
N LEU A 102 -1.07 -2.60 -14.14
CA LEU A 102 -1.51 -1.23 -13.87
C LEU A 102 -2.77 -1.19 -12.99
N MET A 103 -3.76 -2.06 -13.28
CA MET A 103 -4.96 -2.16 -12.47
C MET A 103 -4.63 -2.61 -11.04
N LYS A 104 -3.67 -3.54 -10.88
CA LYS A 104 -3.22 -3.98 -9.55
C LYS A 104 -2.53 -2.85 -8.79
N ALA A 105 -1.66 -2.07 -9.44
CA ALA A 105 -1.06 -0.89 -8.83
C ALA A 105 -2.14 0.11 -8.40
N TYR A 106 -3.09 0.44 -9.27
CA TYR A 106 -4.16 1.39 -9.00
C TYR A 106 -5.06 0.98 -7.83
N VAL A 107 -5.54 -0.28 -7.82
CA VAL A 107 -6.45 -0.78 -6.78
C VAL A 107 -5.71 -1.01 -5.47
N GLY A 108 -4.51 -1.64 -5.54
CA GLY A 108 -3.73 -1.99 -4.35
C GLY A 108 -3.29 -0.75 -3.57
N ASP A 109 -2.68 0.19 -4.27
CA ASP A 109 -2.23 1.47 -3.69
C ASP A 109 -3.40 2.26 -3.10
N SER A 110 -4.48 2.44 -3.86
CA SER A 110 -5.66 3.16 -3.38
C SER A 110 -6.29 2.57 -2.11
N ILE A 111 -6.36 1.24 -1.99
CA ILE A 111 -6.91 0.58 -0.79
C ILE A 111 -5.95 0.74 0.39
N ALA A 112 -4.64 0.55 0.16
CA ALA A 112 -3.63 0.70 1.20
C ALA A 112 -3.63 2.12 1.79
N ILE A 113 -3.64 3.15 0.94
CA ILE A 113 -3.70 4.56 1.34
C ILE A 113 -4.95 4.87 2.16
N ASP A 114 -6.13 4.46 1.68
CA ASP A 114 -7.38 4.69 2.41
C ASP A 114 -7.37 4.00 3.78
N PHE A 115 -6.80 2.80 3.84
CA PHE A 115 -6.67 2.05 5.08
C PHE A 115 -5.67 2.72 6.04
N PHE A 116 -4.50 3.12 5.56
CA PHE A 116 -3.50 3.81 6.38
C PHE A 116 -4.00 5.16 6.91
N ARG A 117 -4.74 5.91 6.10
CA ARG A 117 -5.40 7.15 6.56
C ARG A 117 -6.42 6.89 7.68
N SER A 118 -7.16 5.79 7.60
CA SER A 118 -8.08 5.40 8.68
C SER A 118 -7.32 5.03 9.96
N LEU A 119 -6.16 4.38 9.85
CA LEU A 119 -5.30 4.06 10.99
C LEU A 119 -4.65 5.30 11.61
N ALA A 120 -4.29 6.29 10.78
CA ALA A 120 -3.67 7.54 11.24
C ALA A 120 -4.57 8.33 12.21
N GLU A 121 -5.89 8.14 12.17
CA GLU A 121 -6.82 8.75 13.14
C GLU A 121 -6.57 8.28 14.57
N HIS A 122 -5.95 7.11 14.75
CA HIS A 122 -5.65 6.48 16.05
C HIS A 122 -4.18 6.62 16.46
N LEU A 123 -3.40 7.35 15.68
CA LEU A 123 -2.00 7.66 15.95
C LEU A 123 -1.83 9.12 16.37
N GLU A 124 -0.73 9.41 17.06
CA GLU A 124 -0.36 10.76 17.50
C GLU A 124 1.08 11.10 17.12
N GLY A 125 1.41 12.39 17.13
CA GLY A 125 2.76 12.90 16.95
C GLY A 125 3.42 12.47 15.64
N GLU A 126 4.73 12.20 15.67
CA GLU A 126 5.54 11.86 14.48
C GLU A 126 5.03 10.63 13.73
N ALA A 127 4.49 9.63 14.44
CA ALA A 127 3.91 8.45 13.82
C ALA A 127 2.71 8.80 12.92
N LYS A 128 1.81 9.63 13.41
CA LYS A 128 0.66 10.12 12.60
C LYS A 128 1.13 10.87 11.37
N ASP A 129 2.04 11.82 11.55
CA ASP A 129 2.55 12.65 10.46
C ASP A 129 3.26 11.79 9.39
N LEU A 130 3.98 10.74 9.81
CA LEU A 130 4.64 9.83 8.89
C LEU A 130 3.63 9.02 8.06
N VAL A 131 2.62 8.42 8.70
CA VAL A 131 1.57 7.68 7.96
C VAL A 131 0.85 8.59 6.97
N LEU A 132 0.52 9.82 7.35
CA LEU A 132 -0.13 10.76 6.43
C LEU A 132 0.76 11.13 5.25
N ARG A 133 2.08 11.30 5.46
CA ARG A 133 3.03 11.58 4.36
C ARG A 133 3.13 10.43 3.37
N VAL A 134 3.32 9.19 3.85
CA VAL A 134 3.41 8.01 2.96
C VAL A 134 2.07 7.63 2.34
N SER A 135 0.98 8.24 2.77
CA SER A 135 -0.34 8.09 2.18
C SER A 135 -0.68 9.19 1.17
N ASP A 136 0.26 10.06 0.81
CA ASP A 136 0.05 11.11 -0.20
C ASP A 136 0.45 10.58 -1.59
N SER A 137 -0.53 10.47 -2.49
CA SER A 137 -0.38 9.72 -3.75
C SER A 137 -0.88 10.43 -5.01
N ASP A 138 -0.96 11.76 -5.00
CA ASP A 138 -1.51 12.50 -6.14
C ASP A 138 -0.80 12.19 -7.47
N GLU A 139 0.53 12.04 -7.45
CA GLU A 139 1.31 11.70 -8.65
C GLU A 139 1.06 10.29 -9.20
N HIS A 140 0.85 9.30 -8.30
CA HIS A 140 0.51 7.92 -8.69
C HIS A 140 -0.82 7.88 -9.43
N HIS A 141 -1.79 8.56 -8.88
CA HIS A 141 -3.16 8.52 -9.36
C HIS A 141 -3.29 9.02 -10.81
N GLU A 142 -2.67 10.14 -11.15
CA GLU A 142 -2.80 10.75 -12.49
C GLU A 142 -2.30 9.83 -13.61
N PHE A 143 -1.10 9.25 -13.47
CA PHE A 143 -0.54 8.35 -14.48
C PHE A 143 -1.39 7.09 -14.65
N LEU A 144 -1.78 6.44 -13.56
CA LEU A 144 -2.55 5.20 -13.59
C LEU A 144 -3.95 5.43 -14.18
N VAL A 145 -4.65 6.48 -13.75
CA VAL A 145 -5.98 6.82 -14.28
C VAL A 145 -5.92 7.14 -15.76
N THR A 146 -4.98 7.97 -16.20
CA THR A 146 -4.83 8.34 -17.61
C THR A 146 -4.58 7.11 -18.48
N THR A 147 -3.60 6.28 -18.09
CA THR A 147 -3.21 5.10 -18.88
C THR A 147 -4.33 4.04 -18.88
N LEU A 148 -4.96 3.77 -17.74
CA LEU A 148 -6.08 2.83 -17.66
C LEU A 148 -7.29 3.32 -18.46
N SER A 149 -7.63 4.61 -18.41
CA SER A 149 -8.73 5.19 -19.18
C SER A 149 -8.51 5.05 -20.69
N GLU A 150 -7.27 5.23 -21.17
CA GLU A 150 -6.92 4.99 -22.55
C GLU A 150 -7.09 3.53 -22.98
N ILE A 151 -6.69 2.58 -22.13
CA ILE A 151 -6.83 1.14 -22.40
C ILE A 151 -8.33 0.77 -22.45
N ILE A 152 -9.09 1.19 -21.47
CA ILE A 152 -10.52 0.87 -21.29
C ILE A 152 -11.35 1.45 -22.44
N SER A 153 -11.04 2.67 -22.91
CA SER A 153 -11.78 3.31 -23.99
C SER A 153 -11.59 2.63 -25.35
N LYS A 154 -10.49 1.90 -25.54
CA LYS A 154 -10.15 1.24 -26.81
C LYS A 154 -10.73 -0.16 -26.97
N ASP A 155 -10.99 -0.87 -25.87
CA ASP A 155 -11.47 -2.27 -25.90
C ASP A 155 -12.44 -2.57 -24.75
N VAL A 156 -13.72 -2.73 -25.08
CA VAL A 156 -14.80 -3.07 -24.12
C VAL A 156 -14.59 -4.44 -23.45
N ARG A 157 -13.94 -5.40 -24.13
CA ARG A 157 -13.67 -6.72 -23.55
C ARG A 157 -12.58 -6.60 -22.50
N GLU A 158 -11.54 -5.81 -22.79
CA GLU A 158 -10.49 -5.53 -21.82
C GLU A 158 -11.02 -4.76 -20.61
N ALA A 159 -11.89 -3.78 -20.82
CA ALA A 159 -12.60 -3.08 -19.74
C ALA A 159 -13.32 -4.06 -18.80
N GLY A 160 -14.08 -5.03 -19.36
CA GLY A 160 -14.76 -6.07 -18.59
C GLY A 160 -13.80 -6.98 -17.80
N ARG A 161 -12.66 -7.36 -18.41
CA ARG A 161 -11.61 -8.15 -17.74
C ARG A 161 -10.99 -7.38 -16.58
N LEU A 162 -10.65 -6.13 -16.79
CA LEU A 162 -10.05 -5.26 -15.75
C LEU A 162 -11.03 -5.01 -14.60
N ALA A 163 -12.33 -4.84 -14.87
CA ALA A 163 -13.34 -4.73 -13.82
C ALA A 163 -13.42 -6.01 -12.96
N LEU A 164 -13.38 -7.20 -13.56
CA LEU A 164 -13.36 -8.48 -12.84
C LEU A 164 -12.06 -8.63 -12.03
N TRP A 165 -10.93 -8.23 -12.61
CA TRP A 165 -9.64 -8.27 -11.96
C TRP A 165 -9.60 -7.35 -10.73
N ALA A 166 -10.11 -6.12 -10.87
CA ALA A 166 -10.20 -5.16 -9.76
C ALA A 166 -11.03 -5.70 -8.59
N ARG A 167 -12.20 -6.31 -8.85
CA ARG A 167 -13.01 -6.95 -7.79
C ARG A 167 -12.27 -8.08 -7.08
N ARG A 168 -11.53 -8.90 -7.82
CA ARG A 168 -10.70 -9.95 -7.23
C ARG A 168 -9.62 -9.34 -6.34
N LEU A 169 -8.93 -8.29 -6.79
CA LEU A 169 -7.89 -7.60 -6.02
C LEU A 169 -8.42 -7.05 -4.69
N VAL A 170 -9.63 -6.46 -4.68
CA VAL A 170 -10.27 -5.99 -3.45
C VAL A 170 -10.53 -7.15 -2.48
N GLY A 171 -11.09 -8.26 -2.97
CA GLY A 171 -11.33 -9.45 -2.15
C GLY A 171 -10.04 -10.02 -1.56
N GLU A 172 -8.97 -10.11 -2.36
CA GLU A 172 -7.66 -10.57 -1.90
C GLU A 172 -7.00 -9.59 -0.91
N ALA A 173 -7.17 -8.28 -1.10
CA ALA A 173 -6.66 -7.27 -0.15
C ALA A 173 -7.35 -7.39 1.22
N PHE A 174 -8.66 -7.60 1.25
CA PHE A 174 -9.38 -7.82 2.51
C PHE A 174 -8.98 -9.14 3.17
N ALA A 175 -8.83 -10.21 2.41
CA ALA A 175 -8.32 -11.48 2.92
C ALA A 175 -6.90 -11.35 3.48
N GLN A 176 -6.06 -10.54 2.83
CA GLN A 176 -4.71 -10.23 3.29
C GLN A 176 -4.72 -9.48 4.62
N ALA A 177 -5.54 -8.43 4.75
CA ALA A 177 -5.67 -7.68 6.01
C ALA A 177 -6.13 -8.59 7.17
N GLN A 178 -7.07 -9.50 6.92
CA GLN A 178 -7.52 -10.47 7.91
C GLN A 178 -6.41 -11.47 8.30
N ALA A 179 -5.62 -11.95 7.32
CA ALA A 179 -4.51 -12.86 7.59
C ALA A 179 -3.43 -12.20 8.44
N ILE A 180 -3.05 -10.96 8.11
CA ILE A 180 -2.09 -10.17 8.89
C ILE A 180 -2.59 -9.99 10.33
N ALA A 181 -3.84 -9.59 10.52
CA ALA A 181 -4.43 -9.42 11.85
C ALA A 181 -4.48 -10.74 12.66
N ALA A 182 -4.71 -11.87 12.01
CA ALA A 182 -4.75 -13.18 12.66
C ALA A 182 -3.36 -13.70 13.07
N GLU A 183 -2.31 -13.32 12.33
CA GLU A 183 -0.93 -13.75 12.58
C GLU A 183 -0.18 -12.82 13.56
N HIS A 184 -0.63 -11.56 13.72
CA HIS A 184 0.04 -10.53 14.52
C HIS A 184 -0.91 -9.90 15.55
N GLN A 185 -0.77 -10.31 16.82
CA GLN A 185 -1.65 -9.87 17.91
C GLN A 185 -1.62 -8.34 18.09
N GLU A 186 -0.47 -7.72 17.96
CA GLU A 186 -0.31 -6.27 18.10
C GLU A 186 -1.13 -5.49 17.05
N LEU A 187 -1.23 -6.02 15.82
CA LEU A 187 -2.06 -5.43 14.77
C LEU A 187 -3.55 -5.72 15.00
N PHE A 188 -3.87 -6.91 15.50
CA PHE A 188 -5.24 -7.22 15.90
C PHE A 188 -5.72 -6.25 16.98
N ASP A 189 -4.89 -5.92 17.97
CA ASP A 189 -5.22 -4.98 19.04
C ASP A 189 -5.54 -3.59 18.48
N ILE A 190 -4.74 -3.04 17.55
CA ILE A 190 -5.05 -1.78 16.86
C ILE A 190 -6.38 -1.89 16.12
N LEU A 191 -6.56 -2.95 15.35
CA LEU A 191 -7.76 -3.14 14.53
C LEU A 191 -9.01 -3.35 15.38
N SER A 192 -8.88 -3.87 16.59
CA SER A 192 -10.00 -4.03 17.53
C SER A 192 -10.50 -2.71 18.11
N GLU A 193 -9.66 -1.67 18.12
CA GLU A 193 -10.04 -0.31 18.54
C GLU A 193 -10.76 0.46 17.41
N ILE A 194 -10.74 -0.06 16.19
CA ILE A 194 -11.33 0.55 15.00
C ILE A 194 -12.67 -0.13 14.68
N ASP A 195 -13.66 0.63 14.28
CA ASP A 195 -14.87 0.06 13.68
C ASP A 195 -14.55 -0.50 12.27
N LEU A 196 -14.06 -1.75 12.26
CA LEU A 196 -13.69 -2.45 11.01
C LEU A 196 -14.85 -2.49 10.01
N SER A 197 -16.10 -2.62 10.49
CA SER A 197 -17.27 -2.63 9.61
C SER A 197 -17.43 -1.30 8.88
N LYS A 198 -17.29 -0.20 9.60
CA LYS A 198 -17.31 1.16 9.04
C LYS A 198 -16.13 1.39 8.11
N THR A 199 -14.94 0.95 8.49
CA THR A 199 -13.72 1.08 7.65
C THR A 199 -13.86 0.31 6.34
N PHE A 200 -14.24 -0.96 6.37
CA PHE A 200 -14.46 -1.76 5.14
C PHE A 200 -15.56 -1.20 4.25
N LYS A 201 -16.63 -0.68 4.84
CA LYS A 201 -17.68 0.02 4.09
C LYS A 201 -17.11 1.25 3.37
N LEU A 202 -16.34 2.08 4.06
CA LEU A 202 -15.70 3.26 3.48
C LEU A 202 -14.73 2.89 2.34
N LEU A 203 -13.88 1.87 2.55
CA LEU A 203 -12.96 1.38 1.51
C LEU A 203 -13.72 0.90 0.27
N THR A 204 -14.82 0.17 0.46
CA THR A 204 -15.67 -0.32 -0.62
C THR A 204 -16.35 0.82 -1.37
N GLU A 205 -16.88 1.82 -0.68
CA GLU A 205 -17.51 3.00 -1.28
C GLU A 205 -16.49 3.81 -2.10
N ARG A 206 -15.28 4.04 -1.57
CA ARG A 206 -14.21 4.74 -2.28
C ARG A 206 -13.74 3.95 -3.50
N HIS A 207 -13.55 2.63 -3.36
CA HIS A 207 -13.22 1.78 -4.51
C HIS A 207 -14.30 1.85 -5.59
N THR A 208 -15.57 1.73 -5.21
CA THR A 208 -16.71 1.87 -6.13
C THR A 208 -16.66 3.19 -6.90
N HIS A 209 -16.42 4.30 -6.22
CA HIS A 209 -16.29 5.62 -6.85
C HIS A 209 -15.12 5.66 -7.84
N ARG A 210 -13.94 5.13 -7.46
CA ARG A 210 -12.77 5.07 -8.35
C ARG A 210 -13.03 4.23 -9.61
N MET A 211 -13.70 3.10 -9.48
CA MET A 211 -14.06 2.26 -10.64
C MET A 211 -15.05 3.00 -11.56
N GLN A 212 -16.03 3.71 -11.01
CA GLN A 212 -16.96 4.53 -11.79
C GLN A 212 -16.24 5.68 -12.52
N THR A 213 -15.23 6.30 -11.91
CA THR A 213 -14.39 7.33 -12.56
C THR A 213 -13.67 6.78 -13.78
N LEU A 214 -13.23 5.51 -13.75
CA LEU A 214 -12.66 4.81 -14.90
C LEU A 214 -13.72 4.32 -15.91
N GLY A 215 -15.02 4.50 -15.65
CA GLY A 215 -16.10 3.97 -16.47
C GLY A 215 -16.30 2.45 -16.34
N LEU A 216 -15.81 1.85 -15.25
CA LEU A 216 -15.92 0.42 -14.98
C LEU A 216 -17.00 0.13 -13.93
N ALA A 217 -17.62 -1.04 -14.05
CA ALA A 217 -18.48 -1.56 -12.99
C ALA A 217 -17.62 -2.00 -11.79
N PRO A 218 -17.95 -1.58 -10.54
CA PRO A 218 -17.23 -1.93 -9.34
C PRO A 218 -17.34 -3.40 -8.98
#